data_75a74709d0fb26d1eebbcb9ce156ecde
#
_entry.id   75a74709d0fb26d1eebbcb9ce156ecde
#
_cell.length_a   1.000
_cell.length_b   1.000
_cell.length_c   1.000
_cell.angle_alpha   90.00
_cell.angle_beta   90.00
_cell.angle_gamma   90.00
#
_symmetry.space_group_name_H-M   'P 1'
#
loop_
_entity.id
_entity.type
_entity.pdbx_description
1 polymer ?
#
loop_
_entity_poly.entity_id
_entity_poly.type
_entity_poly.pdbx_seq_one_letter_code
_entity_poly.pdbx_strand_id
1 'polypeptide(L)'
;SVELLSREGEIAIAKRIEAGRETMIAGLCESPLTFQAIIIWRDELNEAKILLREIIDLEATYAGPEAKQAPIVVRPEENNAKPQEEEPRNARRPGAREEDDITNVGGESRPEEEDEEEDEANLSLAAMEAELRPQVMETLDVIADTYKRLRKLQDQQVENRLAAAGTLSPSQERRYKELKDQLIKAVKSLSLTNARIEALVEQLYDINKRLVQNEGKLLRLAESYGVRREEFLKEYQGSELDPNWTRSIANLTSRG
;
A
#
# COMPACT_ATOMS: atom_id res chain seq x y z
N SER A 1 34.53 2.38 -8.33
CA SER A 1 33.91 1.04 -8.45
C SER A 1 33.07 0.81 -7.21
N VAL A 2 31.80 0.53 -7.39
CA VAL A 2 30.90 0.15 -6.28
C VAL A 2 31.21 -1.32 -6.00
N GLU A 3 31.54 -1.66 -4.75
CA GLU A 3 31.74 -3.05 -4.36
C GLU A 3 30.41 -3.81 -4.51
N LEU A 4 30.46 -4.97 -5.16
CA LEU A 4 29.33 -5.87 -5.25
C LEU A 4 29.01 -6.41 -3.86
N LEU A 5 27.74 -6.43 -3.50
CA LEU A 5 27.28 -6.99 -2.23
C LEU A 5 27.61 -8.49 -2.18
N SER A 6 28.04 -8.95 -1.00
CA SER A 6 28.15 -10.38 -0.76
C SER A 6 26.74 -11.02 -0.66
N ARG A 7 26.62 -12.30 -0.99
CA ARG A 7 25.37 -13.05 -0.86
C ARG A 7 24.73 -12.93 0.55
N GLU A 8 25.56 -12.91 1.59
CA GLU A 8 25.10 -12.71 2.97
C GLU A 8 24.55 -11.30 3.19
N GLY A 9 25.18 -10.28 2.56
CA GLY A 9 24.71 -8.90 2.56
C GLY A 9 23.36 -8.76 1.87
N GLU A 10 23.16 -9.40 0.73
CA GLU A 10 21.87 -9.40 0.01
C GLU A 10 20.75 -10.03 0.85
N ILE A 11 21.02 -11.17 1.46
CA ILE A 11 20.05 -11.85 2.35
C ILE A 11 19.70 -10.96 3.56
N ALA A 12 20.70 -10.30 4.15
CA ALA A 12 20.48 -9.41 5.29
C ALA A 12 19.60 -8.21 4.92
N ILE A 13 19.83 -7.61 3.74
CA ILE A 13 19.03 -6.50 3.23
C ILE A 13 17.61 -6.97 2.92
N ALA A 14 17.42 -8.09 2.23
CA ALA A 14 16.11 -8.63 1.92
C ALA A 14 15.27 -8.89 3.19
N LYS A 15 15.86 -9.49 4.22
CA LYS A 15 15.21 -9.68 5.53
C LYS A 15 14.81 -8.36 6.20
N ARG A 16 15.65 -7.31 6.08
CA ARG A 16 15.33 -5.99 6.64
C ARG A 16 14.18 -5.32 5.90
N ILE A 17 14.13 -5.45 4.58
CA ILE A 17 13.03 -4.94 3.75
C ILE A 17 11.73 -5.65 4.14
N GLU A 18 11.75 -6.97 4.24
CA GLU A 18 10.58 -7.75 4.64
C GLU A 18 10.09 -7.40 6.04
N ALA A 19 10.99 -7.32 7.03
CA ALA A 19 10.65 -6.91 8.39
C ALA A 19 10.08 -5.48 8.43
N GLY A 20 10.62 -4.55 7.62
CA GLY A 20 10.10 -3.20 7.47
C GLY A 20 8.68 -3.18 6.88
N ARG A 21 8.44 -3.97 5.83
CA ARG A 21 7.13 -4.12 5.21
C ARG A 21 6.10 -4.72 6.17
N GLU A 22 6.47 -5.75 6.92
CA GLU A 22 5.60 -6.34 7.93
C GLU A 22 5.23 -5.35 9.04
N THR A 23 6.19 -4.53 9.46
CA THR A 23 5.97 -3.49 10.47
C THR A 23 5.02 -2.42 9.94
N MET A 24 5.17 -1.99 8.67
CA MET A 24 4.24 -1.05 8.03
C MET A 24 2.82 -1.61 7.98
N ILE A 25 2.65 -2.86 7.53
CA ILE A 25 1.33 -3.50 7.47
C ILE A 25 0.71 -3.60 8.87
N ALA A 26 1.49 -3.97 9.88
CA ALA A 26 1.01 -4.02 11.26
C ALA A 26 0.55 -2.63 11.75
N GLY A 27 1.32 -1.57 11.44
CA GLY A 27 0.95 -0.19 11.74
C GLY A 27 -0.31 0.27 11.01
N LEU A 28 -0.45 -0.05 9.72
CA LEU A 28 -1.66 0.23 8.94
C LEU A 28 -2.90 -0.45 9.52
N CYS A 29 -2.76 -1.68 10.02
CA CYS A 29 -3.84 -2.43 10.67
C CYS A 29 -4.28 -1.86 12.04
N GLU A 30 -3.59 -0.84 12.59
CA GLU A 30 -4.09 -0.08 13.73
C GLU A 30 -5.27 0.82 13.35
N SER A 31 -5.34 1.23 12.07
CA SER A 31 -6.39 2.10 11.57
C SER A 31 -7.58 1.32 10.99
N PRO A 32 -8.81 1.64 11.39
CA PRO A 32 -10.01 1.04 10.79
C PRO A 32 -10.17 1.39 9.28
N LEU A 33 -9.55 2.47 8.83
CA LEU A 33 -9.61 2.92 7.44
C LEU A 33 -8.92 1.93 6.49
N THR A 34 -7.86 1.26 6.95
CA THR A 34 -7.18 0.20 6.19
C THR A 34 -8.14 -0.92 5.82
N PHE A 35 -8.93 -1.40 6.79
CA PHE A 35 -9.88 -2.46 6.53
C PHE A 35 -11.05 -2.01 5.65
N GLN A 36 -11.49 -0.75 5.78
CA GLN A 36 -12.50 -0.19 4.89
C GLN A 36 -12.00 -0.12 3.45
N ALA A 37 -10.75 0.29 3.22
CA ALA A 37 -10.15 0.30 1.89
C ALA A 37 -10.06 -1.11 1.30
N ILE A 38 -9.65 -2.11 2.09
CA ILE A 38 -9.58 -3.51 1.66
C ILE A 38 -10.98 -4.05 1.28
N ILE A 39 -12.02 -3.68 2.02
CA ILE A 39 -13.39 -4.06 1.70
C ILE A 39 -13.85 -3.42 0.39
N ILE A 40 -13.51 -2.15 0.16
CA ILE A 40 -13.80 -1.47 -1.11
C ILE A 40 -13.11 -2.19 -2.27
N TRP A 41 -11.82 -2.54 -2.13
CA TRP A 41 -11.11 -3.28 -3.17
C TRP A 41 -11.72 -4.66 -3.45
N ARG A 42 -12.20 -5.36 -2.41
CA ARG A 42 -12.96 -6.62 -2.58
C ARG A 42 -14.20 -6.40 -3.44
N ASP A 43 -14.97 -5.37 -3.14
CA ASP A 43 -16.20 -5.07 -3.86
C ASP A 43 -15.91 -4.65 -5.31
N GLU A 44 -14.88 -3.81 -5.53
CA GLU A 44 -14.40 -3.43 -6.86
C GLU A 44 -13.86 -4.62 -7.66
N LEU A 45 -13.16 -5.57 -7.00
CA LEU A 45 -12.68 -6.80 -7.63
C LEU A 45 -13.85 -7.72 -8.03
N ASN A 46 -14.91 -7.81 -7.20
CA ASN A 46 -16.13 -8.56 -7.53
C ASN A 46 -16.87 -7.95 -8.72
N GLU A 47 -16.90 -6.63 -8.81
CA GLU A 47 -17.50 -5.89 -9.90
C GLU A 47 -16.62 -5.81 -11.15
N ALA A 48 -15.43 -6.44 -11.13
CA ALA A 48 -14.41 -6.41 -12.19
C ALA A 48 -13.97 -4.99 -12.59
N LYS A 49 -14.01 -4.04 -11.64
CA LYS A 49 -13.51 -2.66 -11.81
C LYS A 49 -12.01 -2.56 -11.70
N ILE A 50 -11.41 -3.46 -10.93
CA ILE A 50 -9.96 -3.55 -10.71
C ILE A 50 -9.51 -4.99 -10.94
N LEU A 51 -8.23 -5.14 -11.29
CA LEU A 51 -7.61 -6.44 -11.51
C LEU A 51 -6.94 -6.92 -10.23
N LEU A 52 -6.84 -8.24 -10.07
CA LEU A 52 -6.22 -8.84 -8.88
C LEU A 52 -4.75 -8.41 -8.72
N ARG A 53 -4.01 -8.33 -9.82
CA ARG A 53 -2.61 -7.86 -9.88
C ARG A 53 -2.40 -6.42 -9.40
N GLU A 54 -3.45 -5.61 -9.38
CA GLU A 54 -3.37 -4.26 -8.83
C GLU A 54 -3.42 -4.24 -7.30
N ILE A 55 -3.98 -5.29 -6.68
CA ILE A 55 -4.14 -5.39 -5.23
C ILE A 55 -2.98 -6.15 -4.61
N ILE A 56 -2.66 -7.33 -5.19
CA ILE A 56 -1.66 -8.25 -4.66
C ILE A 56 -0.51 -8.46 -5.63
N ASP A 57 0.64 -8.81 -5.07
CA ASP A 57 1.78 -9.31 -5.81
C ASP A 57 1.53 -10.77 -6.19
N LEU A 58 1.23 -11.02 -7.47
CA LEU A 58 0.88 -12.35 -7.97
C LEU A 58 2.04 -13.32 -7.83
N GLU A 59 3.26 -12.90 -8.16
CA GLU A 59 4.45 -13.75 -8.11
C GLU A 59 4.77 -14.15 -6.66
N ALA A 60 4.79 -13.17 -5.74
CA ALA A 60 5.02 -13.43 -4.32
C ALA A 60 3.93 -14.30 -3.69
N THR A 61 2.69 -14.19 -4.19
CA THR A 61 1.55 -14.99 -3.70
C THR A 61 1.60 -16.41 -4.26
N TYR A 62 1.90 -16.57 -5.54
CA TYR A 62 1.99 -17.87 -6.22
C TYR A 62 3.17 -18.71 -5.72
N ALA A 63 4.31 -18.06 -5.47
CA ALA A 63 5.50 -18.71 -4.94
C ALA A 63 5.31 -19.24 -3.50
N GLY A 64 4.30 -18.77 -2.78
CA GLY A 64 3.95 -19.21 -1.44
C GLY A 64 4.89 -18.72 -0.32
N PRO A 65 4.59 -19.06 0.95
CA PRO A 65 5.37 -18.58 2.10
C PRO A 65 6.79 -19.14 2.16
N GLU A 66 7.06 -20.28 1.52
CA GLU A 66 8.40 -20.89 1.49
C GLU A 66 9.35 -20.17 0.51
N ALA A 67 8.83 -19.59 -0.57
CA ALA A 67 9.64 -18.84 -1.53
C ALA A 67 10.16 -17.51 -0.93
N LYS A 68 9.48 -16.95 0.06
CA LYS A 68 9.95 -15.78 0.81
C LYS A 68 11.23 -16.05 1.62
N GLN A 69 11.57 -17.33 1.84
CA GLN A 69 12.81 -17.77 2.52
C GLN A 69 13.89 -18.23 1.54
N ALA A 70 13.56 -18.39 0.27
CA ALA A 70 14.55 -18.72 -0.75
C ALA A 70 15.39 -17.48 -1.07
N PRO A 71 16.72 -17.60 -1.19
CA PRO A 71 17.55 -16.50 -1.63
C PRO A 71 17.10 -16.04 -3.02
N ILE A 72 16.93 -14.72 -3.19
CA ILE A 72 16.60 -14.12 -4.48
C ILE A 72 17.69 -14.54 -5.45
N VAL A 73 17.38 -15.48 -6.32
CA VAL A 73 18.24 -15.81 -7.46
C VAL A 73 17.93 -14.72 -8.48
N VAL A 74 18.73 -13.67 -8.45
CA VAL A 74 18.80 -12.74 -9.57
C VAL A 74 19.26 -13.57 -10.75
N ARG A 75 18.37 -13.89 -11.68
CA ARG A 75 18.78 -14.45 -12.98
C ARG A 75 19.67 -13.40 -13.61
N PRO A 76 20.94 -13.73 -13.95
CA PRO A 76 21.72 -12.83 -14.77
C PRO A 76 20.97 -12.72 -16.10
N GLU A 77 20.61 -11.52 -16.51
CA GLU A 77 20.26 -11.28 -17.90
C GLU A 77 21.40 -11.85 -18.74
N GLU A 78 21.11 -12.86 -19.54
CA GLU A 78 22.04 -13.37 -20.54
C GLU A 78 22.25 -12.26 -21.57
N ASN A 79 23.27 -11.45 -21.28
CA ASN A 79 23.85 -10.54 -22.25
C ASN A 79 24.49 -11.38 -23.33
N ASN A 80 23.73 -11.67 -24.38
CA ASN A 80 24.19 -12.35 -25.57
C ASN A 80 25.06 -11.41 -26.40
N ALA A 81 26.23 -11.06 -25.83
CA ALA A 81 27.30 -10.36 -26.56
C ALA A 81 28.05 -11.40 -27.38
N LYS A 82 27.70 -11.53 -28.66
CA LYS A 82 28.55 -12.21 -29.65
C LYS A 82 29.86 -11.49 -29.76
N PRO A 83 31.01 -12.19 -29.75
CA PRO A 83 32.30 -11.58 -30.01
C PRO A 83 32.37 -11.13 -31.48
N GLN A 84 32.57 -9.84 -31.71
CA GLN A 84 32.99 -9.34 -33.01
C GLN A 84 34.50 -9.59 -33.13
N GLU A 85 34.85 -10.46 -34.10
CA GLU A 85 36.20 -10.59 -34.61
C GLU A 85 36.64 -9.30 -35.30
N GLU A 86 37.79 -8.79 -34.88
CA GLU A 86 38.48 -7.68 -35.54
C GLU A 86 39.18 -8.19 -36.81
N GLU A 87 38.94 -7.57 -37.94
CA GLU A 87 39.91 -7.54 -39.05
C GLU A 87 40.08 -6.13 -39.65
N PRO A 88 41.27 -5.82 -40.24
CA PRO A 88 41.84 -4.51 -40.14
C PRO A 88 41.61 -3.57 -41.32
N ARG A 89 41.77 -2.29 -41.01
CA ARG A 89 41.77 -1.12 -41.91
C ARG A 89 42.56 -1.29 -43.19
N ASN A 90 41.99 -0.85 -44.30
CA ASN A 90 42.81 -0.13 -45.25
C ASN A 90 42.07 1.00 -46.02
N ALA A 91 42.81 2.05 -46.31
CA ALA A 91 42.44 3.36 -46.76
C ALA A 91 42.01 3.44 -48.24
N ARG A 92 41.17 4.42 -48.58
CA ARG A 92 41.42 5.55 -49.49
C ARG A 92 40.14 6.17 -50.05
N ARG A 93 40.01 7.48 -49.81
CA ARG A 93 39.17 8.45 -50.54
C ARG A 93 39.67 8.70 -51.97
N PRO A 94 39.05 9.55 -52.86
CA PRO A 94 37.75 10.22 -52.86
C PRO A 94 37.06 10.26 -54.27
N GLY A 95 35.81 10.81 -54.34
CA GLY A 95 35.38 11.46 -55.55
C GLY A 95 33.90 11.42 -55.91
N ALA A 96 33.26 12.58 -55.82
CA ALA A 96 32.27 13.19 -56.73
C ALA A 96 30.82 12.65 -56.86
N ARG A 97 29.85 13.49 -56.41
CA ARG A 97 28.67 14.02 -57.13
C ARG A 97 27.80 13.04 -57.95
N GLU A 98 26.53 13.00 -57.77
CA GLU A 98 25.38 13.82 -58.13
C GLU A 98 24.07 13.05 -57.96
N GLU A 99 23.07 13.76 -57.43
CA GLU A 99 21.66 13.88 -57.79
C GLU A 99 20.69 12.67 -57.78
N ASP A 100 19.60 12.95 -57.01
CA ASP A 100 18.20 12.57 -57.23
C ASP A 100 17.82 11.08 -57.38
N ASP A 101 17.13 10.56 -56.42
CA ASP A 101 15.72 10.18 -56.61
C ASP A 101 15.00 9.90 -55.29
N ILE A 102 13.82 10.47 -55.17
CA ILE A 102 12.84 10.29 -54.13
C ILE A 102 12.09 8.99 -54.43
N THR A 103 12.11 8.03 -53.56
CA THR A 103 11.06 7.08 -53.19
C THR A 103 11.65 5.81 -52.63
N ASN A 104 11.65 5.66 -51.33
CA ASN A 104 11.32 4.35 -50.74
C ASN A 104 10.80 4.55 -49.33
N VAL A 105 9.52 4.39 -49.16
CA VAL A 105 8.85 4.11 -47.91
C VAL A 105 9.22 2.67 -47.52
N GLY A 106 10.31 2.55 -46.79
CA GLY A 106 10.67 1.31 -46.10
C GLY A 106 10.17 1.41 -44.70
N GLY A 107 8.97 0.86 -44.43
CA GLY A 107 8.54 0.57 -43.09
C GLY A 107 9.51 -0.42 -42.46
N GLU A 108 10.25 0.00 -41.45
CA GLU A 108 10.92 -0.92 -40.53
C GLU A 108 9.83 -1.72 -39.80
N SER A 109 9.65 -2.94 -40.25
CA SER A 109 8.93 -3.96 -39.49
C SER A 109 9.66 -4.17 -38.16
N ARG A 110 9.05 -3.66 -37.11
CA ARG A 110 9.36 -4.06 -35.75
C ARG A 110 9.24 -5.59 -35.68
N PRO A 111 10.17 -6.30 -35.04
CA PRO A 111 10.10 -7.75 -35.00
C PRO A 111 8.82 -8.18 -34.28
N GLU A 112 8.04 -9.02 -34.93
CA GLU A 112 6.82 -9.67 -34.39
C GLU A 112 7.11 -10.53 -33.13
N GLU A 113 8.37 -10.81 -32.84
CA GLU A 113 8.82 -11.57 -31.68
C GLU A 113 8.60 -10.84 -30.33
N GLU A 114 8.67 -9.50 -30.27
CA GLU A 114 8.44 -8.75 -29.04
C GLU A 114 6.94 -8.74 -28.65
N ASP A 115 6.05 -8.72 -29.64
CA ASP A 115 4.60 -8.75 -29.41
C ASP A 115 4.15 -10.16 -28.95
N GLU A 116 4.76 -11.24 -29.44
CA GLU A 116 4.46 -12.60 -29.03
C GLU A 116 4.90 -12.88 -27.57
N GLU A 117 6.06 -12.40 -27.15
CA GLU A 117 6.54 -12.54 -25.78
C GLU A 117 5.67 -11.75 -24.76
N GLU A 118 5.20 -10.55 -25.13
CA GLU A 118 4.27 -9.77 -24.29
C GLU A 118 2.90 -10.46 -24.19
N ASP A 119 2.40 -11.05 -25.24
CA ASP A 119 1.13 -11.80 -25.24
C ASP A 119 1.22 -13.09 -24.43
N GLU A 120 2.33 -13.84 -24.51
CA GLU A 120 2.56 -15.02 -23.68
C GLU A 120 2.70 -14.67 -22.19
N ALA A 121 3.39 -13.58 -21.86
CA ALA A 121 3.51 -13.10 -20.50
C ALA A 121 2.16 -12.64 -19.93
N ASN A 122 1.35 -11.94 -20.71
CA ASN A 122 0.00 -11.53 -20.34
C ASN A 122 -0.96 -12.72 -20.15
N LEU A 123 -0.85 -13.75 -20.98
CA LEU A 123 -1.62 -15.00 -20.85
C LEU A 123 -1.24 -15.75 -19.56
N SER A 124 0.06 -15.80 -19.25
CA SER A 124 0.57 -16.40 -18.00
C SER A 124 0.07 -15.66 -16.77
N LEU A 125 0.07 -14.32 -16.78
CA LEU A 125 -0.46 -13.50 -15.69
C LEU A 125 -1.97 -13.69 -15.51
N ALA A 126 -2.74 -13.74 -16.58
CA ALA A 126 -4.19 -13.97 -16.53
C ALA A 126 -4.52 -15.36 -15.96
N ALA A 127 -3.72 -16.38 -16.29
CA ALA A 127 -3.86 -17.71 -15.74
C ALA A 127 -3.57 -17.74 -14.23
N MET A 128 -2.50 -17.06 -13.78
CA MET A 128 -2.18 -16.91 -12.35
C MET A 128 -3.30 -16.18 -11.60
N GLU A 129 -3.84 -15.10 -12.19
CA GLU A 129 -4.97 -14.37 -11.59
C GLU A 129 -6.19 -15.26 -11.42
N ALA A 130 -6.52 -16.08 -12.43
CA ALA A 130 -7.67 -16.97 -12.39
C ALA A 130 -7.51 -18.05 -11.31
N GLU A 131 -6.30 -18.56 -11.12
CA GLU A 131 -5.99 -19.59 -10.12
C GLU A 131 -6.01 -19.02 -8.70
N LEU A 132 -5.43 -17.83 -8.49
CA LEU A 132 -5.31 -17.21 -7.16
C LEU A 132 -6.60 -16.52 -6.70
N ARG A 133 -7.44 -16.08 -7.64
CA ARG A 133 -8.65 -15.28 -7.35
C ARG A 133 -9.55 -15.92 -6.29
N PRO A 134 -9.90 -17.21 -6.33
CA PRO A 134 -10.78 -17.81 -5.33
C PRO A 134 -10.21 -17.73 -3.92
N GLN A 135 -8.94 -18.06 -3.74
CA GLN A 135 -8.25 -18.04 -2.45
C GLN A 135 -8.12 -16.62 -1.89
N VAL A 136 -7.80 -15.66 -2.75
CA VAL A 136 -7.69 -14.26 -2.34
C VAL A 136 -9.05 -13.69 -1.96
N MET A 137 -10.11 -14.01 -2.72
CA MET A 137 -11.48 -13.60 -2.41
C MET A 137 -11.93 -14.16 -1.07
N GLU A 138 -11.67 -15.43 -0.77
CA GLU A 138 -11.97 -16.03 0.54
C GLU A 138 -11.25 -15.27 1.67
N THR A 139 -9.97 -14.93 1.47
CA THR A 139 -9.21 -14.15 2.46
C THR A 139 -9.79 -12.75 2.65
N LEU A 140 -10.20 -12.07 1.59
CA LEU A 140 -10.84 -10.76 1.64
C LEU A 140 -12.21 -10.82 2.35
N ASP A 141 -12.98 -11.89 2.15
CA ASP A 141 -14.24 -12.12 2.85
C ASP A 141 -14.02 -12.36 4.34
N VAL A 142 -13.02 -13.15 4.71
CA VAL A 142 -12.62 -13.35 6.12
C VAL A 142 -12.24 -12.03 6.77
N ILE A 143 -11.50 -11.16 6.07
CA ILE A 143 -11.14 -9.82 6.56
C ILE A 143 -12.41 -8.99 6.79
N ALA A 144 -13.33 -8.96 5.83
CA ALA A 144 -14.56 -8.18 5.93
C ALA A 144 -15.43 -8.62 7.10
N ASP A 145 -15.62 -9.93 7.28
CA ASP A 145 -16.43 -10.49 8.36
C ASP A 145 -15.79 -10.28 9.73
N THR A 146 -14.47 -10.46 9.82
CA THR A 146 -13.73 -10.26 11.07
C THR A 146 -13.73 -8.78 11.46
N TYR A 147 -13.53 -7.88 10.49
CA TYR A 147 -13.61 -6.43 10.72
C TYR A 147 -15.00 -5.98 11.16
N LYS A 148 -16.07 -6.53 10.59
CA LYS A 148 -17.45 -6.24 11.01
C LYS A 148 -17.68 -6.58 12.49
N ARG A 149 -17.07 -7.68 12.98
CA ARG A 149 -17.12 -8.05 14.40
C ARG A 149 -16.28 -7.13 15.26
N LEU A 150 -15.07 -6.77 14.80
CA LEU A 150 -14.18 -5.85 15.50
C LEU A 150 -14.82 -4.46 15.64
N ARG A 151 -15.41 -3.95 14.56
CA ARG A 151 -16.09 -2.65 14.54
C ARG A 151 -17.19 -2.54 15.60
N LYS A 152 -18.00 -3.58 15.78
CA LYS A 152 -19.02 -3.60 16.84
C LYS A 152 -18.41 -3.38 18.23
N LEU A 153 -17.25 -3.98 18.51
CA LEU A 153 -16.55 -3.78 19.79
C LEU A 153 -15.94 -2.38 19.90
N GLN A 154 -15.46 -1.82 18.80
CA GLN A 154 -14.98 -0.43 18.75
C GLN A 154 -16.11 0.57 19.00
N ASP A 155 -17.25 0.39 18.36
CA ASP A 155 -18.43 1.23 18.54
C ASP A 155 -18.88 1.19 20.02
N GLN A 156 -18.95 0.01 20.64
CA GLN A 156 -19.23 -0.15 22.07
C GLN A 156 -18.21 0.55 22.97
N GLN A 157 -16.91 0.48 22.61
CA GLN A 157 -15.85 1.15 23.35
C GLN A 157 -16.01 2.69 23.30
N VAL A 158 -16.35 3.23 22.15
CA VAL A 158 -16.62 4.66 21.96
C VAL A 158 -17.85 5.07 22.76
N GLU A 159 -18.96 4.32 22.66
CA GLU A 159 -20.18 4.58 23.43
C GLU A 159 -19.93 4.57 24.94
N ASN A 160 -19.18 3.57 25.43
CA ASN A 160 -18.84 3.47 26.85
C ASN A 160 -17.99 4.66 27.31
N ARG A 161 -17.05 5.14 26.49
CA ARG A 161 -16.25 6.32 26.81
C ARG A 161 -17.10 7.60 26.86
N LEU A 162 -18.00 7.79 25.90
CA LEU A 162 -18.89 8.94 25.83
C LEU A 162 -19.92 8.95 26.98
N ALA A 163 -20.36 7.76 27.42
CA ALA A 163 -21.28 7.61 28.54
C ALA A 163 -20.59 7.66 29.93
N ALA A 164 -19.26 7.87 29.98
CA ALA A 164 -18.44 7.74 31.20
C ALA A 164 -18.62 6.39 31.93
N ALA A 165 -19.06 5.35 31.19
CA ALA A 165 -19.34 4.01 31.74
C ALA A 165 -18.09 3.12 31.87
N GLY A 166 -16.90 3.66 31.54
CA GLY A 166 -15.63 2.94 31.63
C GLY A 166 -15.16 2.31 30.31
N THR A 167 -14.25 1.36 30.41
CA THR A 167 -13.69 0.62 29.28
C THR A 167 -14.50 -0.65 28.99
N LEU A 168 -14.11 -1.39 27.95
CA LEU A 168 -14.66 -2.71 27.65
C LEU A 168 -14.41 -3.69 28.81
N SER A 169 -15.26 -4.69 28.96
CA SER A 169 -15.00 -5.77 29.93
C SER A 169 -13.73 -6.54 29.56
N PRO A 170 -13.01 -7.18 30.53
CA PRO A 170 -11.81 -7.94 30.24
C PRO A 170 -11.98 -9.05 29.19
N SER A 171 -13.18 -9.62 29.09
CA SER A 171 -13.53 -10.62 28.06
C SER A 171 -13.65 -9.99 26.67
N GLN A 172 -14.23 -8.80 26.58
CA GLN A 172 -14.34 -8.04 25.32
C GLN A 172 -12.97 -7.53 24.85
N GLU A 173 -12.10 -7.10 25.77
CA GLU A 173 -10.73 -6.69 25.43
C GLU A 173 -9.90 -7.86 24.86
N ARG A 174 -10.02 -9.05 25.47
CA ARG A 174 -9.38 -10.26 24.92
C ARG A 174 -9.90 -10.56 23.51
N ARG A 175 -11.22 -10.51 23.34
CA ARG A 175 -11.86 -10.76 22.05
C ARG A 175 -11.44 -9.72 21.00
N TYR A 176 -11.35 -8.47 21.39
CA TYR A 176 -10.86 -7.38 20.51
C TYR A 176 -9.43 -7.67 20.04
N LYS A 177 -8.54 -8.05 20.94
CA LYS A 177 -7.16 -8.40 20.61
C LYS A 177 -7.07 -9.62 19.68
N GLU A 178 -7.84 -10.67 19.95
CA GLU A 178 -7.88 -11.86 19.09
C GLU A 178 -8.34 -11.52 17.66
N LEU A 179 -9.41 -10.74 17.52
CA LEU A 179 -9.92 -10.33 16.22
C LEU A 179 -8.90 -9.45 15.47
N LYS A 180 -8.22 -8.55 16.18
CA LYS A 180 -7.16 -7.72 15.63
C LYS A 180 -5.99 -8.56 15.12
N ASP A 181 -5.52 -9.52 15.92
CA ASP A 181 -4.44 -10.42 15.53
C ASP A 181 -4.81 -11.28 14.31
N GLN A 182 -6.07 -11.74 14.23
CA GLN A 182 -6.60 -12.45 13.07
C GLN A 182 -6.58 -11.57 11.82
N LEU A 183 -7.02 -10.32 11.93
CA LEU A 183 -7.00 -9.36 10.82
C LEU A 183 -5.58 -9.08 10.33
N ILE A 184 -4.63 -8.83 11.23
CA ILE A 184 -3.24 -8.59 10.86
C ILE A 184 -2.66 -9.78 10.11
N LYS A 185 -2.92 -11.00 10.58
CA LYS A 185 -2.46 -12.23 9.90
C LYS A 185 -3.07 -12.36 8.50
N ALA A 186 -4.38 -12.12 8.37
CA ALA A 186 -5.07 -12.19 7.09
C ALA A 186 -4.58 -11.13 6.10
N VAL A 187 -4.34 -9.89 6.54
CA VAL A 187 -3.79 -8.83 5.66
C VAL A 187 -2.35 -9.13 5.25
N LYS A 188 -1.53 -9.67 6.16
CA LYS A 188 -0.16 -10.09 5.83
C LYS A 188 -0.12 -11.24 4.80
N SER A 189 -1.08 -12.16 4.85
CA SER A 189 -1.16 -13.27 3.89
C SER A 189 -1.52 -12.82 2.47
N LEU A 190 -2.15 -11.67 2.30
CA LEU A 190 -2.54 -11.14 0.99
C LEU A 190 -1.37 -10.69 0.11
N SER A 191 -0.16 -10.48 0.66
CA SER A 191 0.99 -9.95 -0.10
C SER A 191 0.63 -8.73 -0.95
N LEU A 192 0.03 -7.69 -0.33
CA LEU A 192 -0.39 -6.47 -1.03
C LEU A 192 0.74 -5.87 -1.87
N THR A 193 0.43 -5.26 -3.01
CA THR A 193 1.41 -4.52 -3.81
C THR A 193 1.94 -3.30 -3.05
N ASN A 194 3.16 -2.87 -3.35
CA ASN A 194 3.74 -1.67 -2.74
C ASN A 194 2.89 -0.43 -3.01
N ALA A 195 2.34 -0.30 -4.23
CA ALA A 195 1.46 0.80 -4.61
C ALA A 195 0.21 0.89 -3.70
N ARG A 196 -0.39 -0.25 -3.33
CA ARG A 196 -1.54 -0.28 -2.40
C ARG A 196 -1.13 0.05 -0.97
N ILE A 197 0.04 -0.41 -0.52
CA ILE A 197 0.57 -0.04 0.80
C ILE A 197 0.83 1.47 0.87
N GLU A 198 1.48 2.04 -0.13
CA GLU A 198 1.74 3.48 -0.22
C GLU A 198 0.45 4.29 -0.26
N ALA A 199 -0.56 3.88 -1.04
CA ALA A 199 -1.86 4.52 -1.08
C ALA A 199 -2.57 4.54 0.29
N LEU A 200 -2.47 3.45 1.07
CA LEU A 200 -3.01 3.40 2.43
C LEU A 200 -2.27 4.35 3.37
N VAL A 201 -0.94 4.42 3.28
CA VAL A 201 -0.12 5.35 4.06
C VAL A 201 -0.47 6.80 3.71
N GLU A 202 -0.56 7.14 2.43
CA GLU A 202 -0.92 8.48 1.96
C GLU A 202 -2.32 8.88 2.45
N GLN A 203 -3.29 7.98 2.38
CA GLN A 203 -4.64 8.21 2.90
C GLN A 203 -4.63 8.58 4.39
N LEU A 204 -3.83 7.87 5.21
CA LEU A 204 -3.70 8.18 6.63
C LEU A 204 -3.04 9.54 6.87
N TYR A 205 -1.99 9.87 6.11
CA TYR A 205 -1.35 11.18 6.18
C TYR A 205 -2.31 12.31 5.81
N ASP A 206 -3.10 12.15 4.76
CA ASP A 206 -4.08 13.15 4.33
C ASP A 206 -5.15 13.40 5.40
N ILE A 207 -5.66 12.34 6.02
CA ILE A 207 -6.64 12.46 7.10
C ILE A 207 -6.02 13.16 8.31
N ASN A 208 -4.81 12.76 8.71
CA ASN A 208 -4.09 13.40 9.80
C ASN A 208 -3.86 14.89 9.51
N LYS A 209 -3.44 15.24 8.31
CA LYS A 209 -3.23 16.61 7.86
C LYS A 209 -4.52 17.44 7.96
N ARG A 210 -5.66 16.86 7.50
CA ARG A 210 -6.97 17.53 7.61
C ARG A 210 -7.39 17.73 9.07
N LEU A 211 -7.16 16.72 9.93
CA LEU A 211 -7.45 16.80 11.36
C LEU A 211 -6.67 17.97 11.99
N VAL A 212 -5.34 17.96 11.85
CA VAL A 212 -4.47 19.02 12.39
C VAL A 212 -4.85 20.41 11.85
N GLN A 213 -5.22 20.51 10.57
CA GLN A 213 -5.71 21.78 10.00
C GLN A 213 -7.00 22.25 10.64
N ASN A 214 -7.95 21.35 10.90
CA ASN A 214 -9.23 21.69 11.51
C ASN A 214 -9.06 22.06 12.98
N GLU A 215 -8.23 21.34 13.72
CA GLU A 215 -7.87 21.69 15.10
C GLU A 215 -7.18 23.05 15.18
N GLY A 216 -6.26 23.33 14.24
CA GLY A 216 -5.62 24.65 14.14
C GLY A 216 -6.59 25.78 13.77
N LYS A 217 -7.65 25.51 13.00
CA LYS A 217 -8.71 26.49 12.72
C LYS A 217 -9.56 26.73 13.96
N LEU A 218 -9.90 25.66 14.69
CA LEU A 218 -10.69 25.73 15.91
C LEU A 218 -9.95 26.56 17.01
N LEU A 219 -8.65 26.24 17.19
CA LEU A 219 -7.81 27.01 18.12
C LEU A 219 -7.75 28.51 17.76
N ARG A 220 -7.49 28.82 16.47
CA ARG A 220 -7.45 30.22 16.01
C ARG A 220 -8.79 30.94 16.20
N LEU A 221 -9.88 30.23 16.02
CA LEU A 221 -11.21 30.76 16.29
C LEU A 221 -11.34 31.12 17.78
N ALA A 222 -10.98 30.20 18.67
CA ALA A 222 -11.02 30.47 20.13
C ALA A 222 -10.12 31.66 20.52
N GLU A 223 -8.90 31.72 20.00
CA GLU A 223 -7.97 32.85 20.25
C GLU A 223 -8.55 34.20 19.75
N SER A 224 -9.27 34.21 18.63
CA SER A 224 -9.92 35.43 18.10
C SER A 224 -11.02 35.98 19.03
N TYR A 225 -11.58 35.13 19.88
CA TYR A 225 -12.55 35.51 20.93
C TYR A 225 -11.90 35.69 22.30
N GLY A 226 -10.56 35.72 22.38
CA GLY A 226 -9.83 36.02 23.60
C GLY A 226 -9.54 34.84 24.51
N VAL A 227 -9.80 33.61 24.05
CA VAL A 227 -9.46 32.38 24.79
C VAL A 227 -7.96 32.11 24.63
N ARG A 228 -7.26 31.91 25.74
CA ARG A 228 -5.83 31.55 25.67
C ARG A 228 -5.63 30.12 25.22
N ARG A 229 -4.57 29.91 24.46
CA ARG A 229 -4.21 28.57 23.93
C ARG A 229 -4.17 27.50 25.02
N GLU A 230 -3.58 27.80 26.15
CA GLU A 230 -3.46 26.82 27.25
C GLU A 230 -4.82 26.42 27.83
N GLU A 231 -5.74 27.39 27.98
CA GLU A 231 -7.11 27.14 28.42
C GLU A 231 -7.89 26.32 27.42
N PHE A 232 -7.76 26.64 26.12
CA PHE A 232 -8.37 25.84 25.06
C PHE A 232 -7.88 24.40 25.08
N LEU A 233 -6.57 24.18 25.13
CA LEU A 233 -6.00 22.81 25.10
C LEU A 233 -6.43 22.02 26.34
N LYS A 234 -6.51 22.65 27.50
CA LYS A 234 -6.93 21.98 28.73
C LYS A 234 -8.35 21.43 28.64
N GLU A 235 -9.26 22.19 28.04
CA GLU A 235 -10.67 21.79 27.90
C GLU A 235 -10.92 20.91 26.69
N TYR A 236 -10.08 21.00 25.64
CA TYR A 236 -10.23 20.26 24.40
C TYR A 236 -9.62 18.86 24.47
N GLN A 237 -8.42 18.73 25.06
CA GLN A 237 -7.73 17.43 25.14
C GLN A 237 -8.52 16.42 25.97
N GLY A 238 -8.81 15.27 25.34
CA GLY A 238 -9.62 14.21 25.90
C GLY A 238 -11.12 14.35 25.66
N SER A 239 -11.56 15.48 25.08
CA SER A 239 -12.96 15.75 24.73
C SER A 239 -13.20 15.87 23.23
N GLU A 240 -12.23 15.48 22.41
CA GLU A 240 -12.24 15.63 20.94
C GLU A 240 -13.42 14.92 20.28
N LEU A 241 -13.91 13.85 20.89
CA LEU A 241 -15.03 13.05 20.39
C LEU A 241 -16.35 13.32 21.09
N ASP A 242 -16.39 14.25 22.04
CA ASP A 242 -17.63 14.57 22.76
C ASP A 242 -18.55 15.48 21.90
N PRO A 243 -19.71 14.98 21.43
CA PRO A 243 -20.63 15.77 20.63
C PRO A 243 -21.25 16.94 21.41
N ASN A 244 -21.21 16.91 22.74
CA ASN A 244 -21.73 17.96 23.60
C ASN A 244 -20.66 18.95 24.06
N TRP A 245 -19.40 18.77 23.66
CA TRP A 245 -18.27 19.61 24.11
C TRP A 245 -18.55 21.12 23.90
N THR A 246 -18.99 21.51 22.70
CA THR A 246 -19.33 22.90 22.41
C THR A 246 -20.41 23.50 23.34
N ARG A 247 -21.39 22.67 23.71
CA ARG A 247 -22.46 23.08 24.64
C ARG A 247 -21.93 23.19 26.08
N SER A 248 -21.04 22.28 26.47
CA SER A 248 -20.39 22.29 27.76
C SER A 248 -19.50 23.53 27.92
N ILE A 249 -18.70 23.87 26.90
CA ILE A 249 -17.85 25.05 26.88
C ILE A 249 -18.67 26.33 26.93
N ALA A 250 -19.80 26.40 26.20
CA ALA A 250 -20.67 27.59 26.20
C ALA A 250 -21.25 27.91 27.58
N ASN A 251 -21.32 26.95 28.49
CA ASN A 251 -21.82 27.10 29.85
C ASN A 251 -20.70 27.42 30.87
N LEU A 252 -19.44 27.47 30.46
CA LEU A 252 -18.34 27.87 31.33
C LEU A 252 -18.46 29.39 31.63
N THR A 253 -18.37 29.73 32.89
CA THR A 253 -18.47 31.15 33.39
C THR A 253 -17.16 31.91 33.26
N SER A 254 -16.09 31.30 32.76
CA SER A 254 -14.83 31.98 32.49
C SER A 254 -14.93 32.81 31.20
N ARG A 255 -14.34 34.01 31.25
CA ARG A 255 -14.31 34.95 30.11
C ARG A 255 -13.67 34.29 28.88
N GLY A 256 -14.41 34.18 27.80
CA GLY A 256 -13.97 33.71 26.50
C GLY A 256 -15.14 33.35 25.63
#